data_67a763917b3dd2d90d7356fe5f99a855
#
_entry.id   67a763917b3dd2d90d7356fe5f99a855
#
_cell.length_a   1.000
_cell.length_b   1.000
_cell.length_c   1.000
_cell.angle_alpha   90.00
_cell.angle_beta   90.00
_cell.angle_gamma   90.00
#
_symmetry.space_group_name_H-M   'P 1'
#
loop_
_entity.id
_entity.type
_entity.pdbx_description
1 polymer ?
#
loop_
_entity_poly.entity_id
_entity_poly.type
_entity_poly.pdbx_seq_one_letter_code
_entity_poly.pdbx_strand_id
1 'polypeptide(L)'
;TADAVRRARESGIHVVVSTGRICGEARDFALMLGTDDQMVTSGGATLSSVSQERCTMRMSMPGEAAVRASAVVERIGMITMVYAGETLLITPYDDIEFGKYKSNEGYLSSKKVVPSVAEYIATNHVSVDKMFIRSQDPVMLVRARAQLEQIPGIRVMSSAADNLEVITPAADKGVALGMLCRELGTDLDHAAAIGDSENDLEMLNAVALPIAMGNASAAVKNLCLRETLTNAQDGVAAAIDRIIAENG
;
A
#
# COMPACT_ATOMS: atom_id res chain seq x y z
N THR A 1 -2.32 -16.27 12.15
CA THR A 1 -2.27 -14.79 12.34
C THR A 1 -3.56 -14.26 12.96
N ALA A 2 -4.78 -14.58 12.47
CA ALA A 2 -6.06 -14.04 12.99
C ALA A 2 -6.24 -14.21 14.51
N ASP A 3 -5.89 -15.38 15.08
CA ASP A 3 -5.97 -15.60 16.53
C ASP A 3 -5.04 -14.69 17.33
N ALA A 4 -3.85 -14.37 16.83
CA ALA A 4 -2.94 -13.42 17.47
C ALA A 4 -3.50 -12.00 17.45
N VAL A 5 -4.09 -11.58 16.31
CA VAL A 5 -4.80 -10.29 16.19
C VAL A 5 -5.93 -10.20 17.21
N ARG A 6 -6.74 -11.24 17.34
CA ARG A 6 -7.82 -11.29 18.33
C ARG A 6 -7.27 -11.12 19.78
N ARG A 7 -6.21 -11.84 20.15
CA ARG A 7 -5.58 -11.71 21.49
C ARG A 7 -5.05 -10.29 21.72
N ALA A 8 -4.40 -9.68 20.75
CA ALA A 8 -3.90 -8.31 20.87
C ALA A 8 -5.05 -7.33 21.16
N ARG A 9 -6.15 -7.43 20.40
CA ARG A 9 -7.31 -6.58 20.60
C ARG A 9 -8.00 -6.81 21.95
N GLU A 10 -8.11 -8.06 22.40
CA GLU A 10 -8.60 -8.40 23.75
C GLU A 10 -7.71 -7.81 24.86
N SER A 11 -6.41 -7.57 24.58
CA SER A 11 -5.46 -6.91 25.49
C SER A 11 -5.47 -5.38 25.34
N GLY A 12 -6.39 -4.79 24.56
CA GLY A 12 -6.50 -3.35 24.35
C GLY A 12 -5.51 -2.76 23.34
N ILE A 13 -4.83 -3.59 22.54
CA ILE A 13 -3.92 -3.16 21.49
C ILE A 13 -4.70 -3.00 20.18
N HIS A 14 -4.63 -1.82 19.59
CA HIS A 14 -5.15 -1.58 18.23
C HIS A 14 -4.31 -2.31 17.19
N VAL A 15 -4.97 -3.05 16.30
CA VAL A 15 -4.30 -3.76 15.19
C VAL A 15 -4.90 -3.31 13.88
N VAL A 16 -4.09 -2.73 13.02
CA VAL A 16 -4.51 -2.15 11.73
C VAL A 16 -3.74 -2.76 10.56
N VAL A 17 -4.37 -2.82 9.39
CA VAL A 17 -3.72 -3.21 8.14
C VAL A 17 -3.04 -1.99 7.53
N SER A 18 -1.76 -2.14 7.12
CA SER A 18 -1.02 -1.16 6.30
C SER A 18 -0.54 -1.82 5.01
N THR A 19 -1.08 -1.37 3.86
CA THR A 19 -0.90 -2.09 2.60
C THR A 19 -0.82 -1.18 1.37
N GLY A 20 -0.17 -1.67 0.32
CA GLY A 20 -0.20 -1.05 -1.01
C GLY A 20 -1.50 -1.31 -1.80
N ARG A 21 -2.43 -2.13 -1.27
CA ARG A 21 -3.71 -2.48 -1.91
C ARG A 21 -4.71 -1.33 -1.82
N ILE A 22 -5.70 -1.35 -2.72
CA ILE A 22 -6.88 -0.46 -2.64
C ILE A 22 -7.81 -0.88 -1.49
N CYS A 23 -8.68 0.05 -1.06
CA CYS A 23 -9.62 -0.16 0.03
C CYS A 23 -10.41 -1.49 -0.07
N GLY A 24 -11.03 -1.78 -1.22
CA GLY A 24 -11.82 -2.99 -1.42
C GLY A 24 -11.00 -4.28 -1.25
N GLU A 25 -9.80 -4.36 -1.84
CA GLU A 25 -8.89 -5.50 -1.64
C GLU A 25 -8.40 -5.62 -0.19
N ALA A 26 -8.06 -4.49 0.45
CA ALA A 26 -7.55 -4.47 1.82
C ALA A 26 -8.62 -4.90 2.83
N ARG A 27 -9.86 -4.51 2.59
CA ARG A 27 -11.02 -4.84 3.42
C ARG A 27 -11.24 -6.34 3.56
N ASP A 28 -11.13 -7.11 2.48
CA ASP A 28 -11.28 -8.57 2.52
C ASP A 28 -10.30 -9.20 3.52
N PHE A 29 -9.04 -8.73 3.52
CA PHE A 29 -8.02 -9.20 4.46
C PHE A 29 -8.26 -8.71 5.88
N ALA A 30 -8.65 -7.45 6.07
CA ALA A 30 -8.96 -6.88 7.38
C ALA A 30 -10.09 -7.63 8.07
N LEU A 31 -11.17 -7.94 7.35
CA LEU A 31 -12.29 -8.76 7.83
C LEU A 31 -11.85 -10.17 8.21
N MET A 32 -11.06 -10.82 7.36
CA MET A 32 -10.54 -12.17 7.61
C MET A 32 -9.62 -12.21 8.84
N LEU A 33 -8.84 -11.18 9.09
CA LEU A 33 -7.92 -11.08 10.21
C LEU A 33 -8.61 -10.58 11.50
N GLY A 34 -9.76 -9.90 11.39
CA GLY A 34 -10.46 -9.30 12.51
C GLY A 34 -9.74 -8.08 13.09
N THR A 35 -9.10 -7.26 12.25
CA THR A 35 -8.42 -6.03 12.66
C THR A 35 -9.38 -4.92 13.08
N ASP A 36 -8.85 -3.77 13.49
CA ASP A 36 -9.65 -2.56 13.71
C ASP A 36 -10.25 -2.04 12.39
N ASP A 37 -11.19 -1.09 12.51
CA ASP A 37 -11.94 -0.56 11.37
C ASP A 37 -11.07 0.21 10.38
N GLN A 38 -10.05 0.90 10.89
CA GLN A 38 -9.19 1.76 10.07
C GLN A 38 -8.06 0.98 9.43
N MET A 39 -7.69 1.39 8.21
CA MET A 39 -6.59 0.82 7.44
C MET A 39 -5.76 1.92 6.79
N VAL A 40 -4.45 1.69 6.65
CA VAL A 40 -3.58 2.42 5.73
C VAL A 40 -3.59 1.66 4.39
N THR A 41 -4.03 2.31 3.32
CA THR A 41 -4.20 1.71 1.99
C THR A 41 -3.46 2.50 0.92
N SER A 42 -3.39 1.96 -0.30
CA SER A 42 -2.74 2.58 -1.46
C SER A 42 -1.29 3.04 -1.20
N GLY A 43 -0.54 2.30 -0.35
CA GLY A 43 0.85 2.64 -0.02
C GLY A 43 1.00 3.84 0.92
N GLY A 44 -0.02 4.18 1.67
CA GLY A 44 -0.08 5.36 2.56
C GLY A 44 -0.70 6.58 1.90
N ALA A 45 -1.11 6.51 0.65
CA ALA A 45 -1.81 7.60 -0.01
C ALA A 45 -3.27 7.74 0.46
N THR A 46 -3.82 6.72 1.12
CA THR A 46 -5.20 6.77 1.64
C THR A 46 -5.29 6.16 3.04
N LEU A 47 -6.17 6.70 3.88
CA LEU A 47 -6.78 5.98 5.00
C LEU A 47 -8.16 5.47 4.56
N SER A 48 -8.56 4.31 5.06
CA SER A 48 -9.81 3.66 4.68
C SER A 48 -10.49 3.04 5.88
N SER A 49 -11.82 2.93 5.83
CA SER A 49 -12.64 2.25 6.83
C SER A 49 -13.20 0.95 6.28
N VAL A 50 -13.07 -0.11 7.07
CA VAL A 50 -13.60 -1.45 6.76
C VAL A 50 -15.13 -1.42 6.74
N SER A 51 -15.76 -0.79 7.75
CA SER A 51 -17.22 -0.74 7.91
C SER A 51 -17.92 0.20 6.93
N GLN A 52 -17.26 1.31 6.57
CA GLN A 52 -17.79 2.29 5.60
C GLN A 52 -17.47 1.94 4.14
N GLU A 53 -16.59 0.96 3.91
CA GLU A 53 -16.17 0.49 2.57
C GLU A 53 -15.62 1.61 1.68
N ARG A 54 -14.95 2.61 2.27
CA ARG A 54 -14.44 3.78 1.55
C ARG A 54 -13.16 4.36 2.13
N CYS A 55 -12.50 5.19 1.32
CA CYS A 55 -11.43 6.05 1.79
C CYS A 55 -11.99 7.17 2.68
N THR A 56 -11.41 7.33 3.86
CA THR A 56 -11.75 8.41 4.82
C THR A 56 -10.85 9.61 4.65
N MET A 57 -9.62 9.40 4.11
CA MET A 57 -8.66 10.44 3.79
C MET A 57 -7.88 10.06 2.54
N ARG A 58 -7.49 11.06 1.72
CA ARG A 58 -6.71 10.87 0.50
C ARG A 58 -5.63 11.92 0.37
N MET A 59 -4.42 11.49 0.01
CA MET A 59 -3.29 12.31 -0.40
C MET A 59 -3.01 12.01 -1.88
N SER A 60 -3.67 12.77 -2.76
CA SER A 60 -3.60 12.52 -4.20
C SER A 60 -2.42 13.27 -4.84
N MET A 61 -1.94 12.75 -5.97
CA MET A 61 -0.96 13.42 -6.81
C MET A 61 -1.56 14.68 -7.46
N PRO A 62 -0.73 15.69 -7.79
CA PRO A 62 -1.18 16.81 -8.64
C PRO A 62 -1.77 16.28 -9.95
N GLY A 63 -2.95 16.77 -10.34
CA GLY A 63 -3.70 16.22 -11.48
C GLY A 63 -2.91 16.21 -12.79
N GLU A 64 -2.16 17.29 -13.09
CA GLU A 64 -1.28 17.32 -14.27
C GLU A 64 -0.17 16.25 -14.21
N ALA A 65 0.40 16.03 -13.04
CA ALA A 65 1.43 15.00 -12.85
C ALA A 65 0.85 13.59 -13.05
N ALA A 66 -0.35 13.33 -12.55
CA ALA A 66 -1.07 12.06 -12.75
C ALA A 66 -1.35 11.78 -14.24
N VAL A 67 -1.84 12.77 -14.97
CA VAL A 67 -2.07 12.68 -16.43
C VAL A 67 -0.76 12.39 -17.16
N ARG A 68 0.30 13.14 -16.88
CA ARG A 68 1.62 12.96 -17.51
C ARG A 68 2.22 11.58 -17.19
N ALA A 69 2.14 11.13 -15.94
CA ALA A 69 2.63 9.81 -15.55
C ALA A 69 1.87 8.68 -16.26
N SER A 70 0.54 8.77 -16.31
CA SER A 70 -0.30 7.81 -17.05
C SER A 70 0.04 7.77 -18.54
N ALA A 71 0.21 8.93 -19.18
CA ALA A 71 0.60 9.00 -20.60
C ALA A 71 2.00 8.43 -20.87
N VAL A 72 2.94 8.57 -19.93
CA VAL A 72 4.28 7.97 -20.05
C VAL A 72 4.18 6.44 -20.04
N VAL A 73 3.47 5.85 -19.07
CA VAL A 73 3.40 4.39 -18.93
C VAL A 73 2.58 3.75 -20.07
N GLU A 74 1.51 4.37 -20.53
CA GLU A 74 0.75 3.93 -21.70
C GLU A 74 1.61 3.95 -22.96
N ARG A 75 2.37 5.04 -23.22
CA ARG A 75 3.25 5.15 -24.39
C ARG A 75 4.37 4.09 -24.39
N ILE A 76 4.87 3.72 -23.23
CA ILE A 76 5.91 2.68 -23.08
C ILE A 76 5.29 1.28 -23.21
N GLY A 77 3.98 1.13 -23.00
CA GLY A 77 3.28 -0.16 -23.00
C GLY A 77 3.46 -0.94 -21.71
N MET A 78 3.53 -0.25 -20.56
CA MET A 78 3.62 -0.89 -19.25
C MET A 78 2.24 -1.36 -18.78
N ILE A 79 2.22 -2.49 -18.07
CA ILE A 79 1.00 -2.96 -17.39
C ILE A 79 0.77 -2.07 -16.16
N THR A 80 -0.41 -1.44 -16.06
CA THR A 80 -0.63 -0.40 -15.06
C THR A 80 -2.01 -0.50 -14.42
N MET A 81 -2.07 -0.31 -13.09
CA MET A 81 -3.30 0.02 -12.36
C MET A 81 -3.17 1.41 -11.74
N VAL A 82 -4.20 2.24 -11.90
CA VAL A 82 -4.26 3.58 -11.32
C VAL A 82 -5.35 3.62 -10.25
N TYR A 83 -4.97 4.01 -9.05
CA TYR A 83 -5.81 4.04 -7.85
C TYR A 83 -6.42 5.42 -7.69
N ALA A 84 -7.73 5.49 -7.67
CA ALA A 84 -8.51 6.72 -7.56
C ALA A 84 -9.64 6.55 -6.54
N GLY A 85 -9.34 6.75 -5.25
CA GLY A 85 -10.24 6.42 -4.16
C GLY A 85 -10.51 4.91 -4.10
N GLU A 86 -11.77 4.54 -4.24
CA GLU A 86 -12.21 3.14 -4.25
C GLU A 86 -12.15 2.50 -5.65
N THR A 87 -11.73 3.25 -6.67
CA THR A 87 -11.72 2.78 -8.06
C THR A 87 -10.31 2.48 -8.56
N LEU A 88 -10.14 1.35 -9.22
CA LEU A 88 -8.96 0.99 -10.02
C LEU A 88 -9.24 1.28 -11.49
N LEU A 89 -8.57 2.27 -12.07
CA LEU A 89 -8.63 2.55 -13.49
C LEU A 89 -7.60 1.68 -14.21
N ILE A 90 -8.03 0.94 -15.20
CA ILE A 90 -7.19 0.04 -16.01
C ILE A 90 -7.64 0.08 -17.48
N THR A 91 -6.72 -0.23 -18.41
CA THR A 91 -7.07 -0.45 -19.80
C THR A 91 -7.59 -1.88 -20.04
N PRO A 92 -8.22 -2.19 -21.17
CA PRO A 92 -8.58 -3.57 -21.53
C PRO A 92 -7.39 -4.53 -21.55
N TYR A 93 -6.19 -4.06 -21.93
CA TYR A 93 -4.97 -4.85 -21.93
C TYR A 93 -4.53 -5.16 -20.49
N ASP A 94 -4.52 -4.14 -19.62
CA ASP A 94 -4.16 -4.30 -18.21
C ASP A 94 -5.13 -5.25 -17.48
N ASP A 95 -6.43 -5.17 -17.80
CA ASP A 95 -7.45 -6.07 -17.22
C ASP A 95 -7.17 -7.56 -17.54
N ILE A 96 -6.76 -7.85 -18.77
CA ILE A 96 -6.35 -9.20 -19.17
C ILE A 96 -5.11 -9.64 -18.38
N GLU A 97 -4.10 -8.78 -18.30
CA GLU A 97 -2.83 -9.12 -17.65
C GLU A 97 -2.98 -9.30 -16.14
N PHE A 98 -3.68 -8.41 -15.46
CA PHE A 98 -3.96 -8.54 -14.02
C PHE A 98 -4.94 -9.67 -13.71
N GLY A 99 -5.92 -9.94 -14.57
CA GLY A 99 -6.89 -11.03 -14.43
C GLY A 99 -6.26 -12.42 -14.37
N LYS A 100 -5.02 -12.59 -14.81
CA LYS A 100 -4.28 -13.87 -14.71
C LYS A 100 -3.98 -14.28 -13.27
N TYR A 101 -3.96 -13.34 -12.33
CA TYR A 101 -3.59 -13.59 -10.92
C TYR A 101 -4.37 -12.78 -9.87
N LYS A 102 -5.26 -11.88 -10.29
CA LYS A 102 -6.16 -11.13 -9.42
C LYS A 102 -7.60 -11.52 -9.70
N SER A 103 -8.25 -12.14 -8.73
CA SER A 103 -9.64 -12.64 -8.87
C SER A 103 -10.48 -12.46 -7.60
N ASN A 104 -9.93 -11.83 -6.55
CA ASN A 104 -10.69 -11.59 -5.33
C ASN A 104 -11.78 -10.53 -5.57
N GLU A 105 -12.86 -10.61 -4.81
CA GLU A 105 -14.06 -9.79 -5.00
C GLU A 105 -13.77 -8.29 -4.86
N GLY A 106 -12.95 -7.91 -3.87
CA GLY A 106 -12.55 -6.52 -3.65
C GLY A 106 -11.79 -5.91 -4.83
N TYR A 107 -10.97 -6.68 -5.57
CA TYR A 107 -10.36 -6.24 -6.82
C TYR A 107 -11.41 -6.10 -7.93
N LEU A 108 -12.24 -7.12 -8.13
CA LEU A 108 -13.22 -7.16 -9.22
C LEU A 108 -14.26 -6.04 -9.11
N SER A 109 -14.72 -5.74 -7.90
CA SER A 109 -15.69 -4.67 -7.64
C SER A 109 -15.10 -3.27 -7.74
N SER A 110 -13.78 -3.10 -7.50
CA SER A 110 -13.11 -1.81 -7.55
C SER A 110 -12.70 -1.39 -8.98
N LYS A 111 -12.61 -2.31 -9.93
CA LYS A 111 -12.06 -2.01 -11.25
C LYS A 111 -13.04 -1.28 -12.18
N LYS A 112 -12.49 -0.31 -12.92
CA LYS A 112 -13.14 0.37 -14.03
C LYS A 112 -12.24 0.33 -15.24
N VAL A 113 -12.70 -0.35 -16.28
CA VAL A 113 -11.97 -0.48 -17.57
C VAL A 113 -12.26 0.72 -18.45
N VAL A 114 -11.20 1.39 -18.92
CA VAL A 114 -11.29 2.58 -19.78
C VAL A 114 -10.31 2.46 -20.97
N PRO A 115 -10.60 3.05 -22.15
CA PRO A 115 -9.73 2.90 -23.32
C PRO A 115 -8.33 3.50 -23.13
N SER A 116 -8.21 4.64 -22.43
CA SER A 116 -6.98 5.30 -22.00
C SER A 116 -7.18 5.86 -20.60
N VAL A 117 -6.32 5.51 -19.68
CA VAL A 117 -6.36 6.01 -18.31
C VAL A 117 -5.95 7.49 -18.27
N ALA A 118 -4.92 7.88 -19.07
CA ALA A 118 -4.48 9.26 -19.14
C ALA A 118 -5.59 10.21 -19.63
N GLU A 119 -6.28 9.83 -20.70
CA GLU A 119 -7.40 10.60 -21.24
C GLU A 119 -8.58 10.65 -20.26
N TYR A 120 -8.89 9.51 -19.63
CA TYR A 120 -9.97 9.43 -18.65
C TYR A 120 -9.73 10.35 -17.45
N ILE A 121 -8.50 10.37 -16.88
CA ILE A 121 -8.11 11.25 -15.78
C ILE A 121 -8.24 12.72 -16.21
N ALA A 122 -7.71 13.08 -17.37
CA ALA A 122 -7.72 14.46 -17.87
C ALA A 122 -9.16 14.97 -18.10
N THR A 123 -10.00 14.17 -18.76
CA THR A 123 -11.37 14.57 -19.13
C THR A 123 -12.31 14.63 -17.91
N ASN A 124 -12.15 13.73 -16.96
CA ASN A 124 -13.06 13.63 -15.82
C ASN A 124 -12.48 14.27 -14.54
N HIS A 125 -11.30 14.91 -14.60
CA HIS A 125 -10.62 15.55 -13.46
C HIS A 125 -10.45 14.59 -12.27
N VAL A 126 -10.07 13.34 -12.54
CA VAL A 126 -9.96 12.30 -11.51
C VAL A 126 -8.74 12.55 -10.62
N SER A 127 -8.94 12.58 -9.32
CA SER A 127 -7.84 12.58 -8.35
C SER A 127 -7.20 11.19 -8.26
N VAL A 128 -5.89 11.09 -8.47
CA VAL A 128 -5.12 9.86 -8.45
C VAL A 128 -4.26 9.78 -7.20
N ASP A 129 -4.38 8.68 -6.46
CA ASP A 129 -3.68 8.46 -5.20
C ASP A 129 -2.38 7.69 -5.39
N LYS A 130 -2.41 6.67 -6.26
CA LYS A 130 -1.29 5.79 -6.54
C LYS A 130 -1.36 5.25 -7.97
N MET A 131 -0.19 4.93 -8.54
CA MET A 131 -0.10 4.07 -9.71
C MET A 131 0.76 2.85 -9.36
N PHE A 132 0.33 1.66 -9.77
CA PHE A 132 1.11 0.44 -9.73
C PHE A 132 1.45 0.02 -11.16
N ILE A 133 2.72 -0.09 -11.47
CA ILE A 133 3.25 -0.30 -12.81
C ILE A 133 4.08 -1.58 -12.78
N ARG A 134 3.85 -2.50 -13.71
CA ARG A 134 4.53 -3.79 -13.75
C ARG A 134 5.15 -4.10 -15.11
N SER A 135 6.30 -4.77 -15.08
CA SER A 135 6.92 -5.38 -16.27
C SER A 135 7.79 -6.56 -15.85
N GLN A 136 7.82 -7.60 -16.67
CA GLN A 136 8.80 -8.68 -16.57
C GLN A 136 10.16 -8.30 -17.20
N ASP A 137 10.20 -7.22 -17.99
CA ASP A 137 11.44 -6.69 -18.59
C ASP A 137 12.03 -5.60 -17.68
N PRO A 138 13.20 -5.85 -17.03
CA PRO A 138 13.84 -4.86 -16.17
C PRO A 138 14.31 -3.61 -16.93
N VAL A 139 14.61 -3.72 -18.23
CA VAL A 139 15.00 -2.56 -19.06
C VAL A 139 13.83 -1.59 -19.22
N MET A 140 12.62 -2.13 -19.39
CA MET A 140 11.40 -1.33 -19.44
C MET A 140 11.15 -0.60 -18.13
N LEU A 141 11.35 -1.27 -16.97
CA LEU A 141 11.22 -0.63 -15.65
C LEU A 141 12.21 0.51 -15.45
N VAL A 142 13.49 0.31 -15.81
CA VAL A 142 14.51 1.36 -15.73
C VAL A 142 14.12 2.55 -16.61
N ARG A 143 13.67 2.29 -17.85
CA ARG A 143 13.24 3.34 -18.77
C ARG A 143 12.00 4.09 -18.26
N ALA A 144 11.03 3.38 -17.71
CA ALA A 144 9.83 3.99 -17.13
C ALA A 144 10.19 4.86 -15.92
N ARG A 145 11.00 4.34 -14.98
CA ARG A 145 11.48 5.08 -13.82
C ARG A 145 12.15 6.39 -14.23
N ALA A 146 13.13 6.34 -15.14
CA ALA A 146 13.85 7.52 -15.59
C ALA A 146 12.97 8.63 -16.19
N GLN A 147 11.86 8.26 -16.85
CA GLN A 147 10.90 9.23 -17.39
C GLN A 147 9.93 9.75 -16.32
N LEU A 148 9.48 8.88 -15.42
CA LEU A 148 8.56 9.25 -14.33
C LEU A 148 9.24 10.21 -13.34
N GLU A 149 10.50 9.97 -12.99
CA GLU A 149 11.28 10.83 -12.07
C GLU A 149 11.51 12.26 -12.60
N GLN A 150 11.28 12.52 -13.89
CA GLN A 150 11.29 13.87 -14.46
C GLN A 150 9.95 14.62 -14.27
N ILE A 151 8.95 14.00 -13.72
CA ILE A 151 7.65 14.63 -13.50
C ILE A 151 7.62 15.21 -12.07
N PRO A 152 7.49 16.53 -11.91
CA PRO A 152 7.42 17.12 -10.58
C PRO A 152 6.12 16.74 -9.85
N GLY A 153 6.20 16.61 -8.52
CA GLY A 153 5.03 16.32 -7.67
C GLY A 153 4.67 14.84 -7.55
N ILE A 154 5.54 13.94 -8.03
CA ILE A 154 5.43 12.50 -7.79
C ILE A 154 6.71 11.92 -7.22
N ARG A 155 6.59 10.80 -6.52
CA ARG A 155 7.68 9.96 -6.03
C ARG A 155 7.54 8.56 -6.64
N VAL A 156 8.66 8.00 -7.11
CA VAL A 156 8.72 6.66 -7.72
C VAL A 156 9.50 5.73 -6.78
N MET A 157 8.89 4.60 -6.43
CA MET A 157 9.48 3.57 -5.58
C MET A 157 9.22 2.18 -6.17
N SER A 158 9.71 1.14 -5.53
CA SER A 158 9.42 -0.26 -5.86
C SER A 158 9.07 -1.03 -4.59
N SER A 159 8.19 -2.01 -4.71
CA SER A 159 7.92 -3.00 -3.65
C SER A 159 8.41 -4.40 -4.02
N ALA A 160 8.76 -4.60 -5.29
CA ALA A 160 9.36 -5.84 -5.81
C ALA A 160 10.24 -5.52 -7.04
N ALA A 161 11.02 -6.50 -7.47
CA ALA A 161 11.94 -6.34 -8.61
C ALA A 161 11.23 -6.12 -9.96
N ASP A 162 9.95 -6.46 -10.07
CA ASP A 162 9.16 -6.41 -11.30
C ASP A 162 8.14 -5.26 -11.34
N ASN A 163 8.23 -4.28 -10.41
CA ASN A 163 7.27 -3.19 -10.36
C ASN A 163 7.86 -1.81 -10.03
N LEU A 164 7.07 -0.78 -10.34
CA LEU A 164 7.21 0.58 -9.81
C LEU A 164 5.88 0.98 -9.18
N GLU A 165 5.97 1.80 -8.15
CA GLU A 165 4.85 2.46 -7.50
C GLU A 165 5.06 3.97 -7.58
N VAL A 166 4.01 4.71 -7.93
CA VAL A 166 4.05 6.17 -8.04
C VAL A 166 2.98 6.76 -7.14
N ILE A 167 3.41 7.65 -6.23
CA ILE A 167 2.55 8.36 -5.29
C ILE A 167 2.96 9.83 -5.19
N THR A 168 2.19 10.66 -4.48
CA THR A 168 2.64 12.00 -4.11
C THR A 168 3.81 11.93 -3.11
N PRO A 169 4.81 12.84 -3.16
CA PRO A 169 5.86 12.88 -2.14
C PRO A 169 5.37 13.13 -0.71
N ALA A 170 4.16 13.71 -0.57
CA ALA A 170 3.55 13.96 0.74
C ALA A 170 2.99 12.70 1.40
N ALA A 171 2.85 11.59 0.66
CA ALA A 171 2.26 10.35 1.13
C ALA A 171 3.31 9.26 1.30
N ASP A 172 3.23 8.56 2.41
CA ASP A 172 3.88 7.28 2.68
C ASP A 172 3.17 6.57 3.83
N LYS A 173 3.52 5.30 4.05
CA LYS A 173 2.90 4.50 5.12
C LYS A 173 3.16 5.05 6.52
N GLY A 174 4.29 5.72 6.76
CA GLY A 174 4.63 6.31 8.06
C GLY A 174 3.80 7.56 8.36
N VAL A 175 3.66 8.46 7.38
CA VAL A 175 2.79 9.65 7.48
C VAL A 175 1.35 9.22 7.71
N ALA A 176 0.83 8.27 6.93
CA ALA A 176 -0.53 7.77 7.07
C ALA A 176 -0.75 7.08 8.43
N LEU A 177 0.22 6.28 8.90
CA LEU A 177 0.15 5.64 10.22
C LEU A 177 0.13 6.69 11.33
N GLY A 178 0.94 7.75 11.25
CA GLY A 178 0.92 8.84 12.22
C GLY A 178 -0.41 9.61 12.27
N MET A 179 -1.11 9.74 11.14
CA MET A 179 -2.47 10.28 11.09
C MET A 179 -3.44 9.32 11.78
N LEU A 180 -3.35 8.03 11.47
CA LEU A 180 -4.20 6.99 12.03
C LEU A 180 -4.02 6.84 13.55
N CYS A 181 -2.77 6.87 14.06
CA CYS A 181 -2.50 6.86 15.50
C CYS A 181 -3.24 8.00 16.22
N ARG A 182 -3.22 9.21 15.66
CA ARG A 182 -3.96 10.35 16.24
C ARG A 182 -5.47 10.13 16.26
N GLU A 183 -6.05 9.53 15.22
CA GLU A 183 -7.48 9.18 15.19
C GLU A 183 -7.84 8.13 16.24
N LEU A 184 -6.91 7.20 16.54
CA LEU A 184 -7.07 6.18 17.57
C LEU A 184 -6.70 6.68 19.00
N GLY A 185 -6.32 7.95 19.15
CA GLY A 185 -5.96 8.53 20.46
C GLY A 185 -4.60 8.11 20.97
N THR A 186 -3.68 7.69 20.10
CA THR A 186 -2.30 7.31 20.40
C THR A 186 -1.30 8.06 19.51
N ASP A 187 -0.04 7.69 19.53
CA ASP A 187 1.04 8.26 18.72
C ASP A 187 2.03 7.17 18.23
N LEU A 188 3.01 7.59 17.44
CA LEU A 188 4.02 6.70 16.88
C LEU A 188 5.03 6.17 17.93
N ASP A 189 5.19 6.86 19.03
CA ASP A 189 6.06 6.43 20.15
C ASP A 189 5.47 5.24 20.93
N HIS A 190 4.16 5.01 20.76
CA HIS A 190 3.43 3.86 21.31
C HIS A 190 2.99 2.85 20.23
N ALA A 191 3.59 2.94 19.04
CA ALA A 191 3.25 2.09 17.91
C ALA A 191 4.36 1.08 17.60
N ALA A 192 3.95 -0.11 17.17
CA ALA A 192 4.80 -1.11 16.53
C ALA A 192 4.42 -1.24 15.05
N ALA A 193 5.40 -1.50 14.20
CA ALA A 193 5.16 -1.84 12.79
C ALA A 193 5.93 -3.09 12.41
N ILE A 194 5.31 -3.92 11.58
CA ILE A 194 5.90 -5.15 11.04
C ILE A 194 5.92 -5.02 9.53
N GLY A 195 7.08 -5.20 8.90
CA GLY A 195 7.24 -5.03 7.45
C GLY A 195 8.33 -5.91 6.85
N ASP A 196 8.35 -6.00 5.51
CA ASP A 196 9.29 -6.87 4.79
C ASP A 196 9.92 -6.23 3.53
N SER A 197 9.37 -5.15 3.00
CA SER A 197 9.79 -4.55 1.73
C SER A 197 10.09 -3.05 1.81
N GLU A 198 10.68 -2.50 0.74
CA GLU A 198 11.13 -1.09 0.72
C GLU A 198 10.01 -0.09 0.98
N ASN A 199 8.79 -0.39 0.56
CA ASN A 199 7.63 0.48 0.80
C ASN A 199 7.14 0.48 2.26
N ASP A 200 7.78 -0.31 3.15
CA ASP A 200 7.54 -0.30 4.60
C ASP A 200 8.56 0.55 5.37
N LEU A 201 9.67 0.94 4.72
CA LEU A 201 10.79 1.62 5.40
C LEU A 201 10.37 2.89 6.13
N GLU A 202 9.54 3.74 5.51
CA GLU A 202 9.06 4.97 6.14
C GLU A 202 8.20 4.67 7.37
N MET A 203 7.34 3.65 7.30
CA MET A 203 6.52 3.21 8.43
C MET A 203 7.38 2.65 9.56
N LEU A 204 8.33 1.77 9.22
CA LEU A 204 9.24 1.16 10.19
C LEU A 204 10.15 2.20 10.86
N ASN A 205 10.61 3.21 10.11
CA ASN A 205 11.42 4.30 10.66
C ASN A 205 10.62 5.28 11.53
N ALA A 206 9.31 5.33 11.37
CA ALA A 206 8.45 6.27 12.07
C ALA A 206 8.01 5.80 13.47
N VAL A 207 8.02 4.50 13.75
CA VAL A 207 7.48 3.92 14.99
C VAL A 207 8.56 3.63 16.01
N ALA A 208 8.19 3.58 17.30
CA ALA A 208 9.12 3.19 18.39
C ALA A 208 9.55 1.72 18.30
N LEU A 209 8.71 0.83 17.77
CA LEU A 209 9.01 -0.60 17.69
C LEU A 209 8.93 -1.13 16.26
N PRO A 210 9.99 -0.91 15.44
CA PRO A 210 10.08 -1.52 14.11
C PRO A 210 10.50 -2.99 14.20
N ILE A 211 9.78 -3.88 13.48
CA ILE A 211 10.04 -5.31 13.45
C ILE A 211 10.16 -5.78 12.00
N ALA A 212 11.30 -6.36 11.64
CA ALA A 212 11.52 -6.97 10.34
C ALA A 212 10.93 -8.38 10.28
N MET A 213 10.24 -8.72 9.21
CA MET A 213 9.90 -10.11 8.90
C MET A 213 11.16 -10.91 8.58
N GLY A 214 11.18 -12.21 8.90
CA GLY A 214 12.31 -13.10 8.60
C GLY A 214 12.65 -13.21 7.11
N ASN A 215 11.66 -12.99 6.25
CA ASN A 215 11.83 -12.90 4.79
C ASN A 215 12.03 -11.46 4.27
N ALA A 216 12.25 -10.49 5.15
CA ALA A 216 12.41 -9.09 4.76
C ALA A 216 13.68 -8.84 3.94
N SER A 217 13.66 -7.77 3.14
CA SER A 217 14.82 -7.29 2.41
C SER A 217 15.96 -6.87 3.35
N ALA A 218 17.19 -6.86 2.84
CA ALA A 218 18.34 -6.43 3.62
C ALA A 218 18.20 -4.99 4.15
N ALA A 219 17.56 -4.10 3.39
CA ALA A 219 17.31 -2.73 3.80
C ALA A 219 16.40 -2.66 5.04
N VAL A 220 15.32 -3.45 5.05
CA VAL A 220 14.41 -3.54 6.20
C VAL A 220 15.09 -4.17 7.42
N LYS A 221 15.84 -5.27 7.24
CA LYS A 221 16.57 -5.92 8.33
C LYS A 221 17.63 -5.01 8.97
N ASN A 222 18.30 -4.20 8.16
CA ASN A 222 19.30 -3.25 8.66
C ASN A 222 18.70 -2.08 9.45
N LEU A 223 17.44 -1.71 9.15
CA LEU A 223 16.71 -0.66 9.86
C LEU A 223 16.19 -1.15 11.20
N CYS A 224 15.70 -2.39 11.27
CA CYS A 224 15.00 -2.91 12.43
C CYS A 224 15.97 -3.57 13.43
N LEU A 225 15.84 -3.22 14.71
CA LEU A 225 16.57 -3.90 15.82
C LEU A 225 15.96 -5.25 16.18
N ARG A 226 14.74 -5.53 15.75
CA ARG A 226 14.01 -6.77 16.01
C ARG A 226 13.64 -7.46 14.71
N GLU A 227 13.77 -8.77 14.72
CA GLU A 227 13.33 -9.65 13.64
C GLU A 227 12.35 -10.68 14.18
N THR A 228 11.33 -11.02 13.41
CA THR A 228 10.40 -12.11 13.66
C THR A 228 10.59 -13.25 12.66
N LEU A 229 9.74 -14.26 12.69
CA LEU A 229 9.76 -15.39 11.76
C LEU A 229 9.37 -14.96 10.35
N THR A 230 9.53 -15.86 9.37
CA THR A 230 9.10 -15.60 7.99
C THR A 230 7.57 -15.62 7.86
N ASN A 231 7.05 -15.11 6.74
CA ASN A 231 5.64 -15.21 6.40
C ASN A 231 5.14 -16.67 6.35
N ALA A 232 5.97 -17.62 5.89
CA ALA A 232 5.66 -19.04 5.87
C ALA A 232 5.63 -19.70 7.26
N GLN A 233 6.18 -19.03 8.27
CA GLN A 233 6.27 -19.47 9.66
C GLN A 233 5.36 -18.66 10.60
N ASP A 234 4.39 -17.96 10.05
CA ASP A 234 3.43 -17.10 10.78
C ASP A 234 4.10 -15.99 11.61
N GLY A 235 5.13 -15.34 11.02
CA GLY A 235 5.98 -14.34 11.69
C GLY A 235 5.21 -13.15 12.28
N VAL A 236 4.11 -12.73 11.64
CA VAL A 236 3.25 -11.66 12.19
C VAL A 236 2.62 -12.10 13.51
N ALA A 237 2.13 -13.34 13.61
CA ALA A 237 1.56 -13.86 14.87
C ALA A 237 2.62 -13.92 15.98
N ALA A 238 3.82 -14.41 15.66
CA ALA A 238 4.93 -14.48 16.63
C ALA A 238 5.33 -13.09 17.14
N ALA A 239 5.35 -12.08 16.26
CA ALA A 239 5.64 -10.70 16.66
C ALA A 239 4.53 -10.12 17.58
N ILE A 240 3.26 -10.33 17.24
CA ILE A 240 2.12 -9.89 18.05
C ILE A 240 2.15 -10.54 19.42
N ASP A 241 2.33 -11.87 19.50
CA ASP A 241 2.37 -12.58 20.79
C ASP A 241 3.51 -12.09 21.69
N ARG A 242 4.66 -11.75 21.11
CA ARG A 242 5.77 -11.14 21.83
C ARG A 242 5.42 -9.74 22.35
N ILE A 243 4.76 -8.90 21.54
CA ILE A 243 4.31 -7.57 21.97
C ILE A 243 3.34 -7.68 23.14
N ILE A 244 2.37 -8.61 23.08
CA ILE A 244 1.42 -8.84 24.18
C ILE A 244 2.17 -9.23 25.46
N ALA A 245 3.13 -10.16 25.37
CA ALA A 245 3.90 -10.63 26.53
C ALA A 245 4.79 -9.55 27.16
N GLU A 246 5.27 -8.58 26.39
CA GLU A 246 6.10 -7.48 26.89
C GLU A 246 5.28 -6.31 27.49
N ASN A 247 3.97 -6.24 27.21
CA ASN A 247 3.08 -5.17 27.70
C ASN A 247 2.10 -5.63 28.81
N GLY A 248 2.06 -6.91 29.12
CA GLY A 248 1.24 -7.49 30.20
C GLY A 248 2.07 -7.83 31.41
#